data_504f3c766de30890867a9f7a73de321e
#
_entry.id   504f3c766de30890867a9f7a73de321e
#
_cell.length_a   1.000
_cell.length_b   1.000
_cell.length_c   1.000
_cell.angle_alpha   90.00
_cell.angle_beta   90.00
_cell.angle_gamma   90.00
#
_symmetry.space_group_name_H-M   'P 1'
#
loop_
_entity.id
_entity.type
_entity.pdbx_description
1 polymer ?
#
loop_
_entity_poly.entity_id
_entity_poly.type
_entity_poly.pdbx_seq_one_letter_code
_entity_poly.pdbx_strand_id
1 'polypeptide(L)'
;MKVTLFGATGKTGRYLIAEGLKRGIELTIFARTGSLFDDPNVRVICGEFTDKEALKDAIQGADAVLSALGPTAFKHPKALPITQAMQSIITVMKQENVTRLIAISTGTAADPDDGSDWRIRLPAWLIKIMMASAYQDIIALAKTIRASELDWTLVRVAFLNNNPASSYLNVGLYGKTKHTMTLSREEVATFMFDQLFDGQFIKMAPGISTG
;
A
#
# COMPACT_ATOMS: atom_id res chain seq x y z
N MET A 1 -9.27 3.89 -17.40
CA MET A 1 -8.09 3.94 -16.52
C MET A 1 -7.64 2.51 -16.24
N LYS A 2 -6.33 2.28 -16.35
CA LYS A 2 -5.71 0.97 -16.13
C LYS A 2 -4.85 1.03 -14.87
N VAL A 3 -5.03 0.09 -13.96
CA VAL A 3 -4.30 0.09 -12.68
C VAL A 3 -3.69 -1.28 -12.44
N THR A 4 -2.40 -1.30 -12.10
CA THR A 4 -1.73 -2.53 -11.65
C THR A 4 -1.76 -2.61 -10.12
N LEU A 5 -2.20 -3.74 -9.59
CA LEU A 5 -2.36 -3.98 -8.16
C LEU A 5 -1.40 -5.08 -7.67
N PHE A 6 -0.52 -4.73 -6.75
CA PHE A 6 0.34 -5.65 -6.02
C PHE A 6 -0.24 -5.95 -4.63
N GLY A 7 -0.12 -7.21 -4.19
CA GLY A 7 -0.66 -7.67 -2.91
C GLY A 7 -2.16 -7.97 -2.93
N ALA A 8 -2.73 -8.19 -4.11
CA ALA A 8 -4.15 -8.49 -4.33
C ALA A 8 -4.63 -9.76 -3.62
N THR A 9 -3.76 -10.76 -3.46
CA THR A 9 -4.06 -12.02 -2.77
C THR A 9 -4.18 -11.88 -1.25
N GLY A 10 -3.82 -10.73 -0.70
CA GLY A 10 -3.92 -10.42 0.72
C GLY A 10 -5.34 -10.03 1.17
N LYS A 11 -5.53 -9.92 2.50
CA LYS A 11 -6.83 -9.57 3.08
C LYS A 11 -7.38 -8.21 2.59
N THR A 12 -6.51 -7.21 2.38
CA THR A 12 -6.91 -5.89 1.86
C THR A 12 -7.06 -5.92 0.34
N GLY A 13 -6.28 -6.77 -0.35
CA GLY A 13 -6.28 -6.85 -1.82
C GLY A 13 -7.65 -7.14 -2.42
N ARG A 14 -8.44 -8.03 -1.81
CA ARG A 14 -9.80 -8.32 -2.29
C ARG A 14 -10.74 -7.11 -2.23
N TYR A 15 -10.58 -6.22 -1.25
CA TYR A 15 -11.36 -4.98 -1.16
C TYR A 15 -10.91 -3.98 -2.25
N LEU A 16 -9.61 -3.94 -2.54
CA LEU A 16 -9.08 -3.14 -3.64
C LEU A 16 -9.62 -3.63 -5.00
N ILE A 17 -9.66 -4.94 -5.23
CA ILE A 17 -10.24 -5.51 -6.45
C ILE A 17 -11.72 -5.11 -6.56
N ALA A 18 -12.50 -5.36 -5.51
CA ALA A 18 -13.92 -5.04 -5.50
C ALA A 18 -14.19 -3.54 -5.77
N GLU A 19 -13.42 -2.64 -5.14
CA GLU A 19 -13.56 -1.20 -5.33
C GLU A 19 -13.15 -0.76 -6.74
N GLY A 20 -12.06 -1.31 -7.28
CA GLY A 20 -11.62 -1.01 -8.64
C GLY A 20 -12.65 -1.44 -9.70
N LEU A 21 -13.17 -2.67 -9.58
CA LEU A 21 -14.23 -3.18 -10.47
C LEU A 21 -15.52 -2.35 -10.36
N LYS A 22 -15.94 -1.99 -9.15
CA LYS A 22 -17.10 -1.12 -8.90
C LYS A 22 -16.95 0.23 -9.60
N ARG A 23 -15.74 0.76 -9.72
CA ARG A 23 -15.43 2.03 -10.42
C ARG A 23 -15.22 1.87 -11.92
N GLY A 24 -15.34 0.68 -12.47
CA GLY A 24 -15.09 0.39 -13.88
C GLY A 24 -13.61 0.56 -14.29
N ILE A 25 -12.68 0.36 -13.35
CA ILE A 25 -11.24 0.44 -13.59
C ILE A 25 -10.75 -0.90 -14.13
N GLU A 26 -9.96 -0.88 -15.20
CA GLU A 26 -9.29 -2.05 -15.75
C GLU A 26 -8.13 -2.44 -14.83
N LEU A 27 -8.24 -3.60 -14.17
CA LEU A 27 -7.27 -4.07 -13.19
C LEU A 27 -6.34 -5.13 -13.79
N THR A 28 -5.05 -4.94 -13.59
CA THR A 28 -4.03 -5.98 -13.73
C THR A 28 -3.52 -6.36 -12.34
N ILE A 29 -3.64 -7.64 -11.99
CA ILE A 29 -3.21 -8.18 -10.71
C ILE A 29 -1.87 -8.88 -10.88
N PHE A 30 -0.85 -8.47 -10.12
CA PHE A 30 0.38 -9.24 -10.02
C PHE A 30 0.29 -10.21 -8.85
N ALA A 31 0.28 -11.51 -9.16
CA ALA A 31 0.22 -12.59 -8.18
C ALA A 31 1.56 -13.35 -8.16
N ARG A 32 1.98 -13.81 -6.98
CA ARG A 32 3.19 -14.66 -6.89
C ARG A 32 2.97 -16.00 -7.57
N THR A 33 4.01 -16.55 -8.16
CA THR A 33 4.02 -17.89 -8.74
C THR A 33 3.43 -18.91 -7.74
N GLY A 34 2.51 -19.75 -8.21
CA GLY A 34 1.80 -20.73 -7.38
C GLY A 34 0.61 -20.17 -6.60
N SER A 35 0.28 -18.89 -6.75
CA SER A 35 -0.99 -18.36 -6.26
C SER A 35 -2.17 -18.98 -7.02
N LEU A 36 -3.19 -19.43 -6.28
CA LEU A 36 -4.44 -19.91 -6.85
C LEU A 36 -5.44 -18.77 -7.12
N PHE A 37 -4.94 -17.54 -7.28
CA PHE A 37 -5.80 -16.41 -7.54
C PHE A 37 -6.26 -16.45 -9.00
N ASP A 38 -7.57 -16.55 -9.20
CA ASP A 38 -8.24 -16.51 -10.50
C ASP A 38 -9.54 -15.70 -10.35
N ASP A 39 -9.68 -14.66 -11.15
CA ASP A 39 -10.89 -13.82 -11.22
C ASP A 39 -11.09 -13.41 -12.69
N PRO A 40 -12.20 -13.82 -13.34
CA PRO A 40 -12.43 -13.57 -14.76
C PRO A 40 -12.60 -12.07 -15.11
N ASN A 41 -12.80 -11.21 -14.12
CA ASN A 41 -13.00 -9.77 -14.33
C ASN A 41 -11.70 -8.96 -14.30
N VAL A 42 -10.56 -9.60 -14.05
CA VAL A 42 -9.26 -8.92 -13.97
C VAL A 42 -8.20 -9.67 -14.78
N ARG A 43 -7.22 -8.95 -15.29
CA ARG A 43 -6.03 -9.57 -15.88
C ARG A 43 -5.09 -10.02 -14.78
N VAL A 44 -4.66 -11.28 -14.79
CA VAL A 44 -3.72 -11.84 -13.81
C VAL A 44 -2.38 -12.13 -14.47
N ILE A 45 -1.31 -11.58 -13.90
CA ILE A 45 0.08 -11.89 -14.25
C ILE A 45 0.71 -12.60 -13.07
N CYS A 46 1.23 -13.80 -13.30
CA CYS A 46 1.93 -14.57 -12.27
C CYS A 46 3.45 -14.46 -12.46
N GLY A 47 4.18 -14.19 -11.36
CA GLY A 47 5.63 -14.08 -11.40
C GLY A 47 6.24 -13.83 -10.02
N GLU A 48 7.56 -13.78 -9.99
CA GLU A 48 8.32 -13.36 -8.81
C GLU A 48 8.73 -11.87 -8.95
N PHE A 49 8.96 -11.19 -7.83
CA PHE A 49 9.40 -9.78 -7.87
C PHE A 49 10.82 -9.59 -8.44
N THR A 50 11.53 -10.68 -8.68
CA THR A 50 12.84 -10.71 -9.38
C THR A 50 12.68 -10.88 -10.89
N ASP A 51 11.50 -11.28 -11.36
CA ASP A 51 11.18 -11.45 -12.77
C ASP A 51 10.77 -10.10 -13.37
N LYS A 52 11.73 -9.46 -14.05
CA LYS A 52 11.53 -8.14 -14.64
C LYS A 52 10.54 -8.15 -15.81
N GLU A 53 10.48 -9.23 -16.58
CA GLU A 53 9.55 -9.33 -17.71
C GLU A 53 8.12 -9.46 -17.21
N ALA A 54 7.86 -10.31 -16.20
CA ALA A 54 6.54 -10.41 -15.59
C ALA A 54 6.10 -9.08 -14.94
N LEU A 55 7.02 -8.36 -14.28
CA LEU A 55 6.72 -7.02 -13.74
C LEU A 55 6.43 -6.02 -14.84
N LYS A 56 7.18 -6.05 -15.94
CA LYS A 56 6.95 -5.21 -17.10
C LYS A 56 5.58 -5.48 -17.71
N ASP A 57 5.25 -6.74 -17.96
CA ASP A 57 3.94 -7.14 -18.49
C ASP A 57 2.77 -6.67 -17.61
N ALA A 58 2.99 -6.61 -16.29
CA ALA A 58 1.99 -6.13 -15.36
C ALA A 58 1.86 -4.60 -15.34
N ILE A 59 2.94 -3.86 -15.53
CA ILE A 59 2.99 -2.40 -15.33
C ILE A 59 2.85 -1.64 -16.64
N GLN A 60 3.29 -2.21 -17.77
CA GLN A 60 3.29 -1.54 -19.06
C GLN A 60 1.88 -1.06 -19.46
N GLY A 61 1.78 0.23 -19.76
CA GLY A 61 0.53 0.87 -20.16
C GLY A 61 -0.47 1.10 -19.01
N ALA A 62 -0.07 0.88 -17.76
CA ALA A 62 -0.87 1.27 -16.61
C ALA A 62 -0.80 2.79 -16.39
N ASP A 63 -1.91 3.38 -15.95
CA ASP A 63 -1.97 4.79 -15.52
C ASP A 63 -1.41 4.95 -14.09
N ALA A 64 -1.52 3.91 -13.26
CA ALA A 64 -1.05 3.92 -11.88
C ALA A 64 -0.76 2.51 -11.34
N VAL A 65 0.02 2.47 -10.26
CA VAL A 65 0.27 1.27 -9.46
C VAL A 65 -0.29 1.46 -8.05
N LEU A 66 -1.10 0.49 -7.59
CA LEU A 66 -1.52 0.35 -6.21
C LEU A 66 -0.78 -0.81 -5.54
N SER A 67 -0.28 -0.61 -4.32
CA SER A 67 0.42 -1.64 -3.57
C SER A 67 -0.17 -1.84 -2.18
N ALA A 68 -0.69 -3.05 -1.94
CA ALA A 68 -1.09 -3.53 -0.62
C ALA A 68 -0.08 -4.53 -0.04
N LEU A 69 1.18 -4.44 -0.46
CA LEU A 69 2.26 -5.27 0.08
C LEU A 69 2.54 -4.88 1.54
N GLY A 70 2.56 -5.87 2.42
CA GLY A 70 2.81 -5.69 3.84
C GLY A 70 3.15 -6.99 4.54
N PRO A 71 3.64 -6.96 5.78
CA PRO A 71 3.92 -8.15 6.56
C PRO A 71 2.63 -8.96 6.80
N THR A 72 2.68 -10.25 6.53
CA THR A 72 1.53 -11.16 6.69
C THR A 72 1.62 -12.05 7.93
N ALA A 73 2.80 -12.12 8.57
CA ALA A 73 3.06 -12.99 9.71
C ALA A 73 3.97 -12.33 10.75
N PHE A 74 3.89 -12.81 11.99
CA PHE A 74 4.78 -12.40 13.10
C PHE A 74 6.26 -12.70 12.79
N LYS A 75 6.54 -13.87 12.18
CA LYS A 75 7.90 -14.21 11.70
C LYS A 75 8.11 -13.63 10.33
N HIS A 76 8.70 -12.44 10.28
CA HIS A 76 9.05 -11.75 9.04
C HIS A 76 10.53 -11.97 8.72
N PRO A 77 10.90 -12.28 7.45
CA PRO A 77 12.30 -12.46 7.05
C PRO A 77 13.13 -11.18 7.28
N LYS A 78 14.38 -11.34 7.68
CA LYS A 78 15.31 -10.21 7.87
C LYS A 78 15.78 -9.58 6.56
N ALA A 79 15.59 -10.27 5.43
CA ALA A 79 16.03 -9.82 4.10
C ALA A 79 15.20 -8.68 3.50
N LEU A 80 14.26 -8.09 4.25
CA LEU A 80 13.40 -6.97 3.80
C LEU A 80 12.66 -7.27 2.48
N PRO A 81 11.91 -8.39 2.37
CA PRO A 81 11.33 -8.83 1.10
C PRO A 81 10.33 -7.84 0.51
N ILE A 82 9.61 -7.07 1.34
CA ILE A 82 8.63 -6.09 0.87
C ILE A 82 9.36 -4.89 0.24
N THR A 83 10.45 -4.45 0.88
CA THR A 83 11.30 -3.38 0.35
C THR A 83 11.95 -3.79 -0.97
N GLN A 84 12.48 -5.02 -1.07
CA GLN A 84 13.06 -5.52 -2.31
C GLN A 84 12.02 -5.60 -3.44
N ALA A 85 10.83 -6.12 -3.14
CA ALA A 85 9.72 -6.14 -4.10
C ALA A 85 9.38 -4.72 -4.59
N MET A 86 9.28 -3.75 -3.68
CA MET A 86 8.99 -2.37 -4.04
C MET A 86 10.11 -1.73 -4.87
N GLN A 87 11.36 -2.03 -4.59
CA GLN A 87 12.50 -1.56 -5.42
C GLN A 87 12.40 -2.06 -6.85
N SER A 88 12.05 -3.35 -7.05
CA SER A 88 11.82 -3.91 -8.38
C SER A 88 10.64 -3.23 -9.07
N ILE A 89 9.51 -3.04 -8.38
CA ILE A 89 8.33 -2.37 -8.90
C ILE A 89 8.67 -0.94 -9.34
N ILE A 90 9.31 -0.14 -8.48
CA ILE A 90 9.70 1.25 -8.77
C ILE A 90 10.64 1.31 -9.98
N THR A 91 11.58 0.35 -10.09
CA THR A 91 12.50 0.27 -11.22
C THR A 91 11.74 0.10 -12.54
N VAL A 92 10.80 -0.85 -12.57
CA VAL A 92 10.01 -1.11 -13.79
C VAL A 92 9.02 0.03 -14.05
N MET A 93 8.39 0.62 -13.03
CA MET A 93 7.54 1.81 -13.21
C MET A 93 8.28 2.95 -13.91
N LYS A 94 9.53 3.22 -13.50
CA LYS A 94 10.38 4.24 -14.15
C LYS A 94 10.70 3.88 -15.61
N GLN A 95 10.99 2.62 -15.90
CA GLN A 95 11.26 2.14 -17.26
C GLN A 95 10.05 2.26 -18.18
N GLU A 96 8.85 2.01 -17.66
CA GLU A 96 7.59 2.07 -18.41
C GLU A 96 6.91 3.46 -18.34
N ASN A 97 7.56 4.47 -17.73
CA ASN A 97 7.05 5.84 -17.56
C ASN A 97 5.72 5.91 -16.77
N VAL A 98 5.49 4.97 -15.85
CA VAL A 98 4.35 4.99 -14.93
C VAL A 98 4.77 5.70 -13.65
N THR A 99 4.24 6.89 -13.39
CA THR A 99 4.70 7.75 -12.28
C THR A 99 3.85 7.64 -11.03
N ARG A 100 2.56 7.32 -11.14
CA ARG A 100 1.63 7.33 -10.00
C ARG A 100 1.72 6.05 -9.19
N LEU A 101 2.16 6.15 -7.91
CA LEU A 101 2.25 5.05 -6.97
C LEU A 101 1.45 5.34 -5.70
N ILE A 102 0.51 4.47 -5.34
CA ILE A 102 -0.24 4.54 -4.08
C ILE A 102 0.05 3.26 -3.29
N ALA A 103 0.68 3.37 -2.14
CA ALA A 103 1.10 2.22 -1.36
C ALA A 103 0.58 2.29 0.08
N ILE A 104 0.19 1.13 0.62
CA ILE A 104 -0.14 1.00 2.04
C ILE A 104 1.15 0.94 2.87
N SER A 105 1.12 1.59 4.02
CA SER A 105 2.09 1.47 5.10
C SER A 105 1.37 1.48 6.45
N THR A 106 2.10 1.62 7.51
CA THR A 106 1.54 1.69 8.87
C THR A 106 1.97 2.95 9.59
N GLY A 107 1.29 3.31 10.66
CA GLY A 107 1.68 4.43 11.52
C GLY A 107 3.08 4.34 12.12
N THR A 108 3.73 3.15 12.05
CA THR A 108 5.13 2.98 12.45
C THR A 108 6.13 3.62 11.49
N ALA A 109 5.74 3.83 10.22
CA ALA A 109 6.53 4.59 9.25
C ALA A 109 6.32 6.09 9.47
N ALA A 110 6.95 6.63 10.51
CA ALA A 110 6.83 8.05 10.83
C ALA A 110 7.17 8.95 9.64
N ASP A 111 6.48 10.08 9.56
CA ASP A 111 6.73 11.12 8.59
C ASP A 111 7.48 12.29 9.27
N PRO A 112 8.44 12.94 8.60
CA PRO A 112 9.12 14.11 9.16
C PRO A 112 8.17 15.24 9.59
N ASP A 113 7.02 15.35 8.92
CA ASP A 113 6.00 16.36 9.18
C ASP A 113 4.97 15.96 10.26
N ASP A 114 5.07 14.76 10.83
CA ASP A 114 4.21 14.32 11.92
C ASP A 114 4.40 15.19 13.17
N GLY A 115 3.31 15.45 13.88
CA GLY A 115 3.35 16.00 15.23
C GLY A 115 3.68 14.94 16.29
N SER A 116 3.76 15.39 17.55
CA SER A 116 3.96 14.49 18.67
C SER A 116 2.63 13.83 19.05
N ASP A 117 2.51 12.52 18.85
CA ASP A 117 1.37 11.72 19.32
C ASP A 117 1.85 10.45 20.02
N TRP A 118 1.72 10.42 21.34
CA TRP A 118 2.12 9.28 22.16
C TRP A 118 1.27 8.02 21.85
N ARG A 119 0.02 8.20 21.38
CA ARG A 119 -0.90 7.11 21.03
C ARG A 119 -0.40 6.31 19.82
N ILE A 120 0.37 6.94 18.95
CA ILE A 120 1.04 6.28 17.82
C ILE A 120 2.44 5.81 18.23
N ARG A 121 3.19 6.62 18.99
CA ARG A 121 4.58 6.32 19.34
C ARG A 121 4.73 5.10 20.24
N LEU A 122 3.81 4.92 21.21
CA LEU A 122 3.87 3.78 22.13
C LEU A 122 3.61 2.44 21.42
N PRO A 123 2.53 2.25 20.65
CA PRO A 123 2.34 1.05 19.84
C PRO A 123 3.48 0.81 18.85
N ALA A 124 3.99 1.85 18.20
CA ALA A 124 5.12 1.74 17.28
C ALA A 124 6.39 1.21 17.97
N TRP A 125 6.67 1.66 19.20
CA TRP A 125 7.77 1.17 20.01
C TRP A 125 7.60 -0.30 20.40
N LEU A 126 6.39 -0.73 20.78
CA LEU A 126 6.07 -2.13 21.06
C LEU A 126 6.26 -3.02 19.82
N ILE A 127 5.77 -2.59 18.65
CA ILE A 127 5.94 -3.31 17.39
C ILE A 127 7.43 -3.42 17.03
N LYS A 128 8.22 -2.38 17.23
CA LYS A 128 9.67 -2.38 17.03
C LYS A 128 10.37 -3.47 17.85
N ILE A 129 9.92 -3.71 19.08
CA ILE A 129 10.51 -4.76 19.95
C ILE A 129 9.99 -6.14 19.58
N MET A 130 8.67 -6.30 19.40
CA MET A 130 8.04 -7.60 19.20
C MET A 130 8.17 -8.13 17.79
N MET A 131 8.26 -7.25 16.79
CA MET A 131 8.27 -7.58 15.36
C MET A 131 9.39 -6.81 14.64
N ALA A 132 10.61 -6.84 15.18
CA ALA A 132 11.71 -6.01 14.71
C ALA A 132 11.98 -6.12 13.20
N SER A 133 11.94 -7.32 12.62
CA SER A 133 12.18 -7.53 11.18
C SER A 133 11.07 -6.91 10.32
N ALA A 134 9.81 -7.07 10.71
CA ALA A 134 8.68 -6.46 10.02
C ALA A 134 8.72 -4.93 10.12
N TYR A 135 9.04 -4.41 11.31
CA TYR A 135 9.23 -2.97 11.54
C TYR A 135 10.33 -2.40 10.63
N GLN A 136 11.50 -3.07 10.55
CA GLN A 136 12.60 -2.63 9.69
C GLN A 136 12.21 -2.61 8.22
N ASP A 137 11.48 -3.62 7.75
CA ASP A 137 11.03 -3.69 6.36
C ASP A 137 10.04 -2.57 6.04
N ILE A 138 9.09 -2.27 6.94
CA ILE A 138 8.14 -1.15 6.77
C ILE A 138 8.87 0.20 6.72
N ILE A 139 9.87 0.43 7.57
CA ILE A 139 10.64 1.68 7.56
C ILE A 139 11.47 1.79 6.28
N ALA A 140 12.13 0.70 5.87
CA ALA A 140 12.91 0.65 4.64
C ALA A 140 12.02 0.87 3.40
N LEU A 141 10.84 0.22 3.35
CA LEU A 141 9.83 0.42 2.32
C LEU A 141 9.46 1.91 2.18
N ALA A 142 9.08 2.54 3.30
CA ALA A 142 8.69 3.95 3.30
C ALA A 142 9.83 4.86 2.83
N LYS A 143 11.08 4.58 3.24
CA LYS A 143 12.26 5.31 2.77
C LYS A 143 12.48 5.12 1.26
N THR A 144 12.34 3.89 0.77
CA THR A 144 12.49 3.56 -0.66
C THR A 144 11.45 4.31 -1.50
N ILE A 145 10.19 4.32 -1.09
CA ILE A 145 9.12 5.04 -1.80
C ILE A 145 9.38 6.55 -1.81
N ARG A 146 9.73 7.14 -0.67
CA ARG A 146 10.04 8.59 -0.58
C ARG A 146 11.22 9.01 -1.46
N ALA A 147 12.21 8.14 -1.63
CA ALA A 147 13.38 8.39 -2.47
C ALA A 147 13.15 8.09 -3.97
N SER A 148 11.97 7.63 -4.37
CA SER A 148 11.73 7.13 -5.74
C SER A 148 11.57 8.20 -6.80
N GLU A 149 11.29 9.45 -6.42
CA GLU A 149 10.92 10.57 -7.31
C GLU A 149 9.57 10.37 -8.03
N LEU A 150 8.87 9.27 -7.81
CA LEU A 150 7.53 9.04 -8.33
C LEU A 150 6.50 10.00 -7.69
N ASP A 151 5.34 10.08 -8.28
CA ASP A 151 4.16 10.75 -7.70
C ASP A 151 3.49 9.79 -6.69
N TRP A 152 4.17 9.57 -5.58
CA TRP A 152 3.74 8.59 -4.58
C TRP A 152 2.77 9.17 -3.56
N THR A 153 1.87 8.31 -3.06
CA THR A 153 1.10 8.52 -1.82
C THR A 153 1.31 7.30 -0.92
N LEU A 154 1.76 7.51 0.31
CA LEU A 154 1.99 6.45 1.28
C LEU A 154 0.88 6.46 2.33
N VAL A 155 -0.15 5.64 2.13
CA VAL A 155 -1.33 5.58 3.00
C VAL A 155 -0.99 4.83 4.27
N ARG A 156 -0.91 5.54 5.40
CA ARG A 156 -0.56 4.96 6.70
C ARG A 156 -1.80 4.56 7.47
N VAL A 157 -1.91 3.26 7.76
CA VAL A 157 -3.06 2.67 8.43
C VAL A 157 -2.70 2.14 9.81
N ALA A 158 -3.70 2.07 10.70
CA ALA A 158 -3.61 1.43 12.00
C ALA A 158 -4.11 -0.03 11.93
N PHE A 159 -4.88 -0.51 12.92
CA PHE A 159 -5.42 -1.86 12.92
C PHE A 159 -6.61 -1.99 11.97
N LEU A 160 -6.47 -2.88 10.99
CA LEU A 160 -7.49 -3.11 9.98
C LEU A 160 -8.52 -4.15 10.42
N ASN A 161 -9.79 -3.82 10.26
CA ASN A 161 -10.93 -4.72 10.46
C ASN A 161 -11.72 -4.95 9.16
N ASN A 162 -12.79 -5.74 9.21
CA ASN A 162 -13.68 -6.03 8.07
C ASN A 162 -15.08 -5.43 8.27
N ASN A 163 -15.23 -4.47 9.17
CA ASN A 163 -16.51 -3.79 9.35
C ASN A 163 -16.85 -3.00 8.07
N PRO A 164 -18.13 -2.70 7.82
CA PRO A 164 -18.53 -1.75 6.79
C PRO A 164 -17.82 -0.40 6.95
N ALA A 165 -17.65 0.31 5.86
CA ALA A 165 -17.12 1.66 5.89
C ALA A 165 -18.02 2.57 6.74
N SER A 166 -17.41 3.47 7.51
CA SER A 166 -18.12 4.52 8.24
C SER A 166 -18.51 5.68 7.30
N SER A 167 -19.34 6.57 7.79
CA SER A 167 -19.70 7.79 7.07
C SER A 167 -18.62 8.87 7.08
N TYR A 168 -17.58 8.70 7.89
CA TYR A 168 -16.51 9.68 8.05
C TYR A 168 -15.14 9.03 8.25
N LEU A 169 -14.15 9.57 7.55
CA LEU A 169 -12.75 9.15 7.61
C LEU A 169 -11.89 10.32 8.12
N ASN A 170 -11.11 10.08 9.17
CA ASN A 170 -10.07 11.03 9.58
C ASN A 170 -8.87 10.86 8.66
N VAL A 171 -8.43 11.93 8.02
CA VAL A 171 -7.29 11.94 7.08
C VAL A 171 -6.32 13.06 7.45
N GLY A 172 -5.03 12.76 7.56
CA GLY A 172 -4.01 13.76 7.80
C GLY A 172 -2.77 13.21 8.51
N LEU A 173 -1.88 14.09 8.93
CA LEU A 173 -0.65 13.71 9.62
C LEU A 173 -0.92 13.33 11.08
N TYR A 174 -0.25 12.30 11.56
CA TYR A 174 -0.31 11.94 12.98
C TYR A 174 0.17 13.10 13.86
N GLY A 175 -0.51 13.30 14.99
CA GLY A 175 -0.23 14.40 15.91
C GLY A 175 -0.70 15.79 15.45
N LYS A 176 -1.17 15.92 14.19
CA LYS A 176 -1.84 17.12 13.68
C LYS A 176 -3.33 16.89 13.44
N THR A 177 -3.69 15.67 13.04
CA THR A 177 -5.07 15.22 12.89
C THR A 177 -5.39 14.20 13.98
N LYS A 178 -6.59 14.23 14.53
CA LYS A 178 -7.05 13.23 15.49
C LYS A 178 -7.32 11.93 14.77
N HIS A 179 -6.66 10.86 15.17
CA HIS A 179 -6.86 9.51 14.64
C HIS A 179 -7.37 8.55 15.69
N THR A 180 -8.18 7.59 15.27
CA THR A 180 -8.50 6.38 16.00
C THR A 180 -7.51 5.26 15.64
N MET A 181 -7.56 4.15 16.37
CA MET A 181 -6.67 3.01 16.11
C MET A 181 -7.29 1.96 15.18
N THR A 182 -8.48 2.22 14.65
CA THR A 182 -9.22 1.28 13.83
C THR A 182 -9.53 1.87 12.46
N LEU A 183 -9.57 0.99 11.45
CA LEU A 183 -9.91 1.34 10.08
C LEU A 183 -10.44 0.10 9.36
N SER A 184 -11.50 0.23 8.59
CA SER A 184 -11.97 -0.89 7.78
C SER A 184 -11.14 -1.02 6.48
N ARG A 185 -11.06 -2.25 5.97
CA ARG A 185 -10.38 -2.49 4.68
C ARG A 185 -11.13 -1.88 3.51
N GLU A 186 -12.43 -1.72 3.64
CA GLU A 186 -13.28 -1.03 2.67
C GLU A 186 -12.90 0.46 2.60
N GLU A 187 -12.76 1.14 3.75
CA GLU A 187 -12.31 2.54 3.81
C GLU A 187 -10.91 2.72 3.21
N VAL A 188 -10.00 1.77 3.47
CA VAL A 188 -8.66 1.79 2.85
C VAL A 188 -8.76 1.70 1.33
N ALA A 189 -9.57 0.77 0.82
CA ALA A 189 -9.72 0.59 -0.62
C ALA A 189 -10.31 1.84 -1.28
N THR A 190 -11.40 2.36 -0.73
CA THR A 190 -12.03 3.59 -1.22
C THR A 190 -11.04 4.75 -1.25
N PHE A 191 -10.36 5.00 -0.12
CA PHE A 191 -9.39 6.10 -0.03
C PHE A 191 -8.23 5.94 -1.03
N MET A 192 -7.67 4.74 -1.19
CA MET A 192 -6.57 4.52 -2.13
C MET A 192 -6.99 4.79 -3.58
N PHE A 193 -8.19 4.39 -3.97
CA PHE A 193 -8.72 4.67 -5.30
C PHE A 193 -9.06 6.15 -5.50
N ASP A 194 -9.52 6.87 -4.46
CA ASP A 194 -9.74 8.32 -4.54
C ASP A 194 -8.44 9.06 -4.86
N GLN A 195 -7.28 8.57 -4.37
CA GLN A 195 -5.97 9.15 -4.65
C GLN A 195 -5.53 9.02 -6.12
N LEU A 196 -6.21 8.25 -6.94
CA LEU A 196 -5.97 8.21 -8.39
C LEU A 196 -6.45 9.49 -9.09
N PHE A 197 -7.46 10.15 -8.52
CA PHE A 197 -8.15 11.31 -9.10
C PHE A 197 -7.84 12.60 -8.35
N ASP A 198 -7.42 12.49 -7.08
CA ASP A 198 -7.07 13.60 -6.21
C ASP A 198 -5.55 13.68 -6.00
N GLY A 199 -4.94 14.78 -6.45
CA GLY A 199 -3.51 15.04 -6.29
C GLY A 199 -3.09 15.59 -4.92
N GLN A 200 -4.02 15.78 -3.98
CA GLN A 200 -3.77 16.44 -2.69
C GLN A 200 -2.63 15.80 -1.89
N PHE A 201 -2.51 14.47 -1.95
CA PHE A 201 -1.51 13.72 -1.18
C PHE A 201 -0.35 13.19 -2.03
N ILE A 202 -0.06 13.79 -3.19
CA ILE A 202 1.15 13.48 -3.96
C ILE A 202 2.39 13.87 -3.14
N LYS A 203 3.34 12.93 -3.03
CA LYS A 203 4.57 13.02 -2.20
C LYS A 203 4.28 13.24 -0.71
N MET A 204 3.16 12.72 -0.24
CA MET A 204 2.73 12.80 1.15
C MET A 204 2.41 11.42 1.73
N ALA A 205 2.47 11.33 3.06
CA ALA A 205 2.16 10.12 3.80
C ALA A 205 1.02 10.36 4.81
N PRO A 206 -0.24 10.53 4.34
CA PRO A 206 -1.36 10.72 5.25
C PRO A 206 -1.60 9.47 6.11
N GLY A 207 -1.90 9.67 7.39
CA GLY A 207 -2.57 8.70 8.23
C GLY A 207 -4.06 8.71 7.92
N ILE A 208 -4.70 7.54 7.95
CA ILE A 208 -6.15 7.43 7.83
C ILE A 208 -6.71 6.54 8.94
N SER A 209 -7.89 6.89 9.44
CA SER A 209 -8.60 6.10 10.46
C SER A 209 -10.10 6.36 10.40
N THR A 210 -10.89 5.37 10.83
CA THR A 210 -12.34 5.54 11.00
C THR A 210 -12.63 6.74 11.91
N GLY A 211 -13.55 7.60 11.53
CA GLY A 211 -13.95 8.80 12.27
C GLY A 211 -14.91 8.55 13.42
#